data_55b71d704967572688ef13dbfd1fdb08
#
_entry.id   55b71d704967572688ef13dbfd1fdb08
#
_cell.length_a   1.000
_cell.length_b   1.000
_cell.length_c   1.000
_cell.angle_alpha   90.00
_cell.angle_beta   90.00
_cell.angle_gamma   90.00
#
_symmetry.space_group_name_H-M   'P 1'
#
loop_
_entity.id
_entity.type
_entity.pdbx_description
1 polymer ?
#
loop_
_entity_poly.entity_id
_entity_poly.type
_entity_poly.pdbx_seq_one_letter_code
_entity_poly.pdbx_strand_id
1 'polypeptide(L)'
;MPLRRAPALVRVRGRSMLPTYRDGDILLVVRGMRPRPGRAHVVRLPPDAAGRPRPLSVKRLTGPDPDAPDRWWVDSDNPAEGVTSFDVGSLTSEDVVAVVAGRVWRALG
;
A
#
# COMPACT_ATOMS: atom_id res chain seq x y z
N MET A 1 -10.50 14.77 16.47
CA MET A 1 -9.42 14.16 17.26
C MET A 1 -8.32 13.66 16.33
N PRO A 2 -7.08 13.98 16.61
CA PRO A 2 -6.00 13.42 15.82
C PRO A 2 -5.95 11.90 16.03
N LEU A 3 -5.70 11.18 14.94
CA LEU A 3 -5.50 9.73 15.01
C LEU A 3 -4.18 9.46 15.75
N ARG A 4 -4.23 8.50 16.66
CA ARG A 4 -3.02 8.04 17.31
C ARG A 4 -2.20 7.19 16.35
N ARG A 5 -0.89 7.35 16.41
CA ARG A 5 0.02 6.44 15.73
C ARG A 5 -0.11 5.06 16.35
N ALA A 6 -0.37 4.06 15.52
CA ALA A 6 -0.59 2.69 16.00
C ALA A 6 0.22 1.73 15.15
N PRO A 7 1.23 1.07 15.74
CA PRO A 7 1.99 0.04 15.04
C PRO A 7 1.17 -1.23 14.89
N ALA A 8 1.42 -1.95 13.80
CA ALA A 8 0.82 -3.24 13.53
C ALA A 8 1.77 -4.06 12.67
N LEU A 9 1.55 -5.37 12.65
CA LEU A 9 2.28 -6.27 11.76
C LEU A 9 1.35 -6.71 10.64
N VAL A 10 1.86 -6.73 9.42
CA VAL A 10 1.14 -7.24 8.27
C VAL A 10 1.99 -8.24 7.52
N ARG A 11 1.34 -9.23 6.92
CA ARG A 11 1.99 -10.21 6.05
C ARG A 11 1.80 -9.82 4.61
N VAL A 12 2.89 -9.79 3.84
CA VAL A 12 2.85 -9.55 2.40
C VAL A 12 2.26 -10.76 1.71
N ARG A 13 1.34 -10.52 0.78
CA ARG A 13 0.74 -11.55 -0.05
C ARG A 13 0.97 -11.22 -1.51
N GLY A 14 1.38 -12.25 -2.28
CA GLY A 14 1.61 -12.12 -3.70
C GLY A 14 2.96 -11.50 -4.04
N ARG A 15 3.10 -11.14 -5.31
CA ARG A 15 4.38 -10.75 -5.91
C ARG A 15 4.44 -9.30 -6.37
N SER A 16 3.41 -8.52 -6.10
CA SER A 16 3.32 -7.15 -6.64
C SER A 16 4.43 -6.23 -6.12
N MET A 17 5.05 -6.55 -4.99
CA MET A 17 6.10 -5.74 -4.39
C MET A 17 7.51 -6.33 -4.54
N LEU A 18 7.68 -7.37 -5.37
CA LEU A 18 9.02 -7.83 -5.71
C LEU A 18 9.76 -6.76 -6.51
N PRO A 19 11.08 -6.61 -6.34
CA PRO A 19 11.95 -7.41 -5.47
C PRO A 19 12.02 -6.92 -4.02
N THR A 20 11.32 -5.87 -3.66
CA THR A 20 11.44 -5.23 -2.34
C THR A 20 10.90 -6.12 -1.23
N TYR A 21 9.68 -6.64 -1.40
CA TYR A 21 9.04 -7.52 -0.44
C TYR A 21 8.55 -8.77 -1.14
N ARG A 22 8.64 -9.90 -0.43
CA ARG A 22 8.25 -11.22 -0.92
C ARG A 22 6.99 -11.68 -0.24
N ASP A 23 6.23 -12.52 -0.91
CA ASP A 23 5.09 -13.20 -0.31
C ASP A 23 5.52 -13.87 1.01
N GLY A 24 4.78 -13.60 2.07
CA GLY A 24 5.06 -14.12 3.41
C GLY A 24 5.95 -13.25 4.28
N ASP A 25 6.59 -12.21 3.75
CA ASP A 25 7.34 -11.25 4.58
C ASP A 25 6.41 -10.60 5.61
N ILE A 26 6.94 -10.34 6.80
CA ILE A 26 6.22 -9.62 7.85
C ILE A 26 6.77 -8.21 7.94
N LEU A 27 5.90 -7.24 7.83
CA LEU A 27 6.24 -5.82 7.87
C LEU A 27 5.68 -5.17 9.13
N LEU A 28 6.48 -4.29 9.71
CA LEU A 28 6.00 -3.33 10.70
C LEU A 28 5.40 -2.14 9.97
N VAL A 29 4.16 -1.84 10.25
CA VAL A 29 3.45 -0.69 9.67
C VAL A 29 2.94 0.21 10.78
N VAL A 30 2.74 1.50 10.46
CA VAL A 30 2.26 2.48 11.43
C VAL A 30 1.05 3.19 10.84
N ARG A 31 -0.09 3.06 11.52
CA ARG A 31 -1.32 3.80 11.20
C ARG A 31 -1.29 5.19 11.83
N GLY A 32 -2.08 6.10 11.29
CA GLY A 32 -2.22 7.44 11.84
C GLY A 32 -1.12 8.41 11.44
N MET A 33 -0.23 8.01 10.55
CA MET A 33 0.78 8.89 9.97
C MET A 33 0.31 9.46 8.64
N ARG A 34 0.81 10.64 8.29
CA ARG A 34 0.58 11.19 6.97
C ARG A 34 1.18 10.29 5.90
N PRO A 35 0.52 10.17 4.74
CA PRO A 35 1.13 9.50 3.60
C PRO A 35 2.50 10.07 3.27
N ARG A 36 3.45 9.20 2.94
CA ARG A 36 4.83 9.59 2.66
C ARG A 36 5.22 9.15 1.25
N PRO A 37 5.25 10.07 0.28
CA PRO A 37 5.68 9.72 -1.07
C PRO A 37 7.04 9.03 -1.10
N GLY A 38 7.17 8.03 -1.95
CA GLY A 38 8.37 7.22 -2.07
C GLY A 38 8.42 6.00 -1.16
N ARG A 39 7.53 5.91 -0.18
CA ARG A 39 7.50 4.78 0.75
C ARG A 39 6.40 3.80 0.41
N ALA A 40 6.61 2.54 0.82
CA ALA A 40 5.55 1.55 0.75
C ALA A 40 4.50 1.82 1.84
N HIS A 41 3.26 1.54 1.50
CA HIS A 41 2.11 1.76 2.38
C HIS A 41 1.15 0.58 2.26
N VAL A 42 0.38 0.36 3.32
CA VAL A 42 -0.81 -0.48 3.25
C VAL A 42 -1.94 0.39 2.74
N VAL A 43 -2.60 -0.06 1.69
CA VAL A 43 -3.66 0.71 1.03
C VAL A 43 -4.91 -0.13 0.85
N ARG A 44 -6.06 0.56 0.79
CA ARG A 44 -7.35 -0.02 0.45
C ARG A 44 -7.66 0.35 -1.01
N LEU A 45 -7.61 -0.65 -1.88
CA LEU A 45 -7.97 -0.47 -3.29
C LEU A 45 -9.49 -0.55 -3.45
N PRO A 46 -10.05 0.13 -4.49
CA PRO A 46 -11.48 0.01 -4.77
C PRO A 46 -11.89 -1.44 -5.03
N PRO A 47 -13.19 -1.76 -4.92
CA PRO A 47 -13.69 -3.07 -5.29
C PRO A 47 -13.34 -3.42 -6.73
N ASP A 48 -13.31 -4.73 -7.02
CA ASP A 48 -13.08 -5.20 -8.39
C ASP A 48 -14.28 -4.93 -9.31
N ALA A 49 -14.17 -5.32 -10.58
CA ALA A 49 -15.20 -5.08 -11.58
C ALA A 49 -16.54 -5.77 -11.25
N ALA A 50 -16.49 -6.84 -10.43
CA ALA A 50 -17.69 -7.53 -9.95
C ALA A 50 -18.26 -6.92 -8.65
N GLY A 51 -17.68 -5.83 -8.16
CA GLY A 51 -18.10 -5.20 -6.92
C GLY A 51 -17.59 -5.88 -5.65
N ARG A 52 -16.66 -6.83 -5.76
CA ARG A 52 -16.11 -7.53 -4.59
C ARG A 52 -15.02 -6.71 -3.95
N PRO A 53 -15.02 -6.59 -2.61
CA PRO A 53 -13.92 -5.91 -1.93
C PRO A 53 -12.57 -6.58 -2.22
N ARG A 54 -11.55 -5.77 -2.45
CA ARG A 54 -10.18 -6.27 -2.54
C ARG A 54 -9.57 -6.31 -1.14
N PRO A 55 -8.68 -7.28 -0.85
CA PRO A 55 -7.94 -7.26 0.41
C PRO A 55 -7.02 -6.05 0.47
N LEU A 56 -6.64 -5.64 1.68
CA LEU A 56 -5.61 -4.62 1.85
C LEU A 56 -4.34 -5.07 1.14
N SER A 57 -3.65 -4.13 0.51
CA SER A 57 -2.46 -4.40 -0.29
C SER A 57 -1.31 -3.52 0.14
N VAL A 58 -0.09 -3.98 -0.05
CA VAL A 58 1.11 -3.15 0.10
C VAL A 58 1.49 -2.62 -1.27
N LYS A 59 1.58 -1.29 -1.38
CA LYS A 59 1.91 -0.60 -2.63
C LYS A 59 2.90 0.53 -2.37
N ARG A 60 3.59 0.97 -3.42
CA ARG A 60 4.46 2.14 -3.35
C ARG A 60 3.63 3.39 -3.59
N LEU A 61 3.68 4.33 -2.65
CA LEU A 61 3.08 5.64 -2.82
C LEU A 61 4.06 6.50 -3.64
N THR A 62 3.68 6.87 -4.85
CA THR A 62 4.60 7.59 -5.73
C THR A 62 4.48 9.09 -5.58
N GLY A 63 3.32 9.59 -5.24
CA GLY A 63 3.12 11.02 -5.03
C GLY A 63 1.67 11.42 -5.16
N PRO A 64 1.38 12.73 -5.07
CA PRO A 64 0.04 13.25 -5.35
C PRO A 64 -0.34 13.00 -6.81
N ASP A 65 -1.64 12.81 -7.03
CA ASP A 65 -2.19 12.76 -8.38
C ASP A 65 -2.09 14.18 -9.00
N PRO A 66 -1.45 14.36 -10.15
CA PRO A 66 -1.35 15.69 -10.78
C PRO A 66 -2.71 16.33 -11.08
N ASP A 67 -3.73 15.53 -11.34
CA ASP A 67 -5.07 16.03 -11.69
C ASP A 67 -5.97 16.19 -10.45
N ALA A 68 -5.55 15.68 -9.30
CA ALA A 68 -6.29 15.74 -8.04
C ALA A 68 -5.29 15.74 -6.86
N PRO A 69 -4.69 16.90 -6.52
CA PRO A 69 -3.55 16.96 -5.58
C PRO A 69 -3.83 16.48 -4.16
N ASP A 70 -5.10 16.33 -3.79
CA ASP A 70 -5.52 15.75 -2.51
C ASP A 70 -5.61 14.22 -2.55
N ARG A 71 -5.32 13.62 -3.67
CA ARG A 71 -5.35 12.17 -3.88
C ARG A 71 -3.97 11.64 -4.16
N TRP A 72 -3.79 10.34 -3.98
CA TRP A 72 -2.49 9.69 -4.00
C TRP A 72 -2.40 8.64 -5.08
N TRP A 73 -1.28 8.67 -5.80
CA TRP A 73 -0.98 7.67 -6.82
C TRP A 73 -0.18 6.54 -6.22
N VAL A 74 -0.58 5.30 -6.49
CA VAL A 74 0.11 4.11 -6.00
C VAL A 74 0.51 3.19 -7.14
N ASP A 75 1.62 2.49 -6.93
CA ASP A 75 2.18 1.59 -7.92
C ASP A 75 2.70 0.32 -7.25
N SER A 76 2.93 -0.71 -8.03
CA SER A 76 3.60 -1.94 -7.63
C SER A 76 5.09 -1.81 -7.91
N ASP A 77 5.94 -2.39 -7.05
CA ASP A 77 7.38 -2.45 -7.34
C ASP A 77 7.67 -3.45 -8.46
N ASN A 78 6.81 -4.47 -8.62
CA ASN A 78 6.88 -5.42 -9.73
C ASN A 78 5.95 -4.95 -10.86
N PRO A 79 6.50 -4.46 -11.98
CA PRO A 79 5.67 -3.94 -13.07
C PRO A 79 4.82 -5.01 -13.76
N ALA A 80 5.13 -6.29 -13.56
CA ALA A 80 4.41 -7.39 -14.19
C ALA A 80 3.16 -7.81 -13.41
N GLU A 81 2.99 -7.37 -12.15
CA GLU A 81 1.90 -7.85 -11.30
C GLU A 81 1.30 -6.76 -10.43
N GLY A 82 0.04 -6.96 -10.09
CA GLY A 82 -0.67 -6.15 -9.12
C GLY A 82 -1.49 -5.03 -9.73
N VAL A 83 -2.48 -4.61 -8.96
CA VAL A 83 -3.37 -3.50 -9.31
C VAL A 83 -2.71 -2.20 -8.84
N THR A 84 -2.71 -1.20 -9.73
CA THR A 84 -2.10 0.11 -9.46
C THR A 84 -3.10 1.22 -9.78
N SER A 85 -2.69 2.47 -9.55
CA SER A 85 -3.51 3.62 -9.92
C SER A 85 -3.74 3.72 -11.43
N PHE A 86 -2.90 3.11 -12.27
CA PHE A 86 -3.18 2.98 -13.70
C PHE A 86 -4.46 2.19 -13.96
N ASP A 87 -4.79 1.24 -13.09
CA ASP A 87 -5.98 0.40 -13.23
C ASP A 87 -7.21 1.02 -12.56
N VAL A 88 -7.04 1.65 -11.40
CA VAL A 88 -8.16 2.02 -10.53
C VAL A 88 -8.21 3.51 -10.18
N GLY A 89 -7.26 4.30 -10.66
CA GLY A 89 -7.16 5.71 -10.32
C GLY A 89 -6.45 5.95 -8.99
N SER A 90 -6.36 7.22 -8.60
CA SER A 90 -5.71 7.62 -7.36
C SER A 90 -6.60 7.35 -6.14
N LEU A 91 -5.99 7.31 -4.97
CA LEU A 91 -6.65 6.98 -3.71
C LEU A 91 -6.80 8.22 -2.82
N THR A 92 -7.84 8.25 -2.01
CA THR A 92 -7.97 9.26 -0.96
C THR A 92 -6.99 8.97 0.17
N SER A 93 -6.71 9.98 1.00
CA SER A 93 -5.85 9.77 2.18
C SER A 93 -6.40 8.73 3.14
N GLU A 94 -7.74 8.58 3.22
CA GLU A 94 -8.38 7.57 4.06
C GLU A 94 -8.09 6.15 3.59
N ASP A 95 -7.85 5.97 2.31
CA ASP A 95 -7.54 4.66 1.73
C ASP A 95 -6.05 4.32 1.80
N VAL A 96 -5.21 5.27 2.19
CA VAL A 96 -3.80 5.05 2.52
C VAL A 96 -3.73 4.78 4.02
N VAL A 97 -3.78 3.50 4.39
CA VAL A 97 -4.11 3.06 5.75
C VAL A 97 -2.92 3.18 6.70
N ALA A 98 -1.73 2.85 6.24
CA ALA A 98 -0.53 2.83 7.09
C ALA A 98 0.73 2.98 6.24
N VAL A 99 1.79 3.51 6.87
CA VAL A 99 3.11 3.54 6.25
C VAL A 99 3.90 2.31 6.69
N VAL A 100 4.66 1.73 5.77
CA VAL A 100 5.58 0.63 6.11
C VAL A 100 6.83 1.22 6.73
N ALA A 101 7.11 0.85 7.99
CA ALA A 101 8.31 1.27 8.69
C ALA A 101 9.50 0.37 8.37
N GLY A 102 9.26 -0.92 8.14
CA GLY A 102 10.32 -1.84 7.76
C GLY A 102 9.86 -3.29 7.77
N ARG A 103 10.73 -4.16 7.29
CA ARG A 103 10.52 -5.60 7.36
C ARG A 103 11.12 -6.13 8.64
N VAL A 104 10.31 -6.86 9.41
CA VAL A 104 10.76 -7.46 10.68
C VAL A 104 11.02 -8.95 10.55
N TRP A 105 10.53 -9.59 9.49
CA TRP A 105 10.79 -11.00 9.23
C TRP A 105 10.74 -11.26 7.74
N ARG A 106 11.76 -11.93 7.23
CA ARG A 106 11.87 -12.30 5.81
C ARG A 106 11.36 -13.72 5.63
N ALA A 107 10.45 -13.90 4.67
CA ALA A 107 10.00 -15.22 4.29
C ALA A 107 11.15 -16.02 3.69
N LEU A 108 11.21 -17.32 4.05
CA LEU A 108 12.14 -18.28 3.47
C LEU A 108 11.51 -18.93 2.24
N GLY A 109 12.29 -19.16 1.24
CA GLY A 109 11.84 -19.87 0.08
C GLY A 109 12.04 -19.19 -1.24
#